data_60c814eb3006dc947bc322837c894a64
#
_entry.id   60c814eb3006dc947bc322837c894a64
#
_cell.length_a   1.000
_cell.length_b   1.000
_cell.length_c   1.000
_cell.angle_alpha   90.00
_cell.angle_beta   90.00
_cell.angle_gamma   90.00
#
_symmetry.space_group_name_H-M   'P 1'
#
loop_
_entity.id
_entity.type
_entity.pdbx_description
1 polymer ?
#
loop_
_entity_poly.entity_id
_entity_poly.type
_entity_poly.pdbx_seq_one_letter_code
_entity_poly.pdbx_strand_id
1 'polypeptide(L)'
;MVLGRTIYVFFKLLPTILALRKDRVLWISNDGKNIDQKRFKKNARRILNTCISLGPVYIKFGQWLSSRADILPQPYLEELSKLQDSVPPVSFEKVKPVIEQDIGKIEEKFDSLDRNALSGASLGQVYKAIKNGQQVIVKVKRPGIEKMVEEDLKVLMKIIPFAMKFVDPNLRFSIIPIMKQFVESIHEEMDYSKESENLKNIKKNMMPYENVVIPSIHDDYSTKNILTMEYIPGIKVTNIEALDKKGIDRQKLVIDVHKVFFTMLLRHSIFHADPHPGNISVKDDGTLILYDFGMIGRLNNETRLRLVRLYLALVEKDPSRTVNAMDELGMLAPDFNRDVIEKGIEMSIKSMYGQKPDEMEVEALMTLANKTMSKFPFKLPKHLALYLRMSTIIEGIYHTHKVDFKFIKVLRQILEEESLIKDAYIEEIKHSFKKFAKTLDDTLTIAPEIKKFMDENRMMQYNNNKKSNTLLSGSILSAAVFLGSAFLFQSNENLGIVGMIASVVIIGISALFRKR
;
A
#
# COMPACT_ATOMS: atom_id res chain seq x y z
N MET A 1 -7.80 9.40 37.37
CA MET A 1 -6.61 9.54 36.52
C MET A 1 -6.97 9.86 35.06
N VAL A 2 -7.88 9.17 34.41
CA VAL A 2 -8.22 9.37 32.97
C VAL A 2 -8.69 10.80 32.63
N LEU A 3 -9.51 11.46 33.48
CA LEU A 3 -10.01 12.80 33.19
C LEU A 3 -8.88 13.86 33.15
N GLY A 4 -7.97 13.84 34.13
CA GLY A 4 -6.83 14.76 34.15
C GLY A 4 -5.90 14.54 32.96
N ARG A 5 -5.63 13.28 32.56
CA ARG A 5 -4.88 12.92 31.36
C ARG A 5 -5.59 13.42 30.10
N THR A 6 -6.92 13.26 30.00
CA THR A 6 -7.72 13.76 28.87
C THR A 6 -7.59 15.28 28.71
N ILE A 7 -7.73 16.02 29.81
CA ILE A 7 -7.60 17.48 29.80
C ILE A 7 -6.18 17.90 29.36
N TYR A 8 -5.16 17.28 29.94
CA TYR A 8 -3.77 17.55 29.58
C TYR A 8 -3.49 17.32 28.11
N VAL A 9 -3.87 16.14 27.59
CA VAL A 9 -3.68 15.78 26.18
C VAL A 9 -4.44 16.72 25.26
N PHE A 10 -5.69 17.04 25.59
CA PHE A 10 -6.52 17.98 24.82
C PHE A 10 -5.83 19.33 24.66
N PHE A 11 -5.37 19.95 25.75
CA PHE A 11 -4.69 21.24 25.68
C PHE A 11 -3.35 21.21 24.95
N LYS A 12 -2.66 20.07 24.96
CA LYS A 12 -1.44 19.86 24.18
C LYS A 12 -1.70 19.69 22.68
N LEU A 13 -2.77 18.98 22.30
CA LEU A 13 -3.10 18.70 20.90
C LEU A 13 -3.88 19.84 20.24
N LEU A 14 -4.76 20.54 20.94
CA LEU A 14 -5.63 21.58 20.36
C LEU A 14 -4.87 22.63 19.55
N PRO A 15 -3.76 23.23 20.04
CA PRO A 15 -3.02 24.22 19.27
C PRO A 15 -2.39 23.64 18.00
N THR A 16 -2.02 22.36 18.02
CA THR A 16 -1.42 21.68 16.86
C THR A 16 -2.48 21.35 15.83
N ILE A 17 -3.67 20.92 16.25
CA ILE A 17 -4.83 20.66 15.38
C ILE A 17 -5.27 21.93 14.67
N LEU A 18 -5.36 23.06 15.39
CA LEU A 18 -5.74 24.35 14.82
C LEU A 18 -4.72 24.86 13.81
N ALA A 19 -3.42 24.70 14.09
CA ALA A 19 -2.34 25.06 13.18
C ALA A 19 -2.39 24.20 11.90
N LEU A 20 -2.54 22.88 12.05
CA LEU A 20 -2.67 21.94 10.94
C LEU A 20 -3.86 22.26 10.05
N ARG A 21 -5.04 22.54 10.66
CA ARG A 21 -6.23 22.94 9.91
C ARG A 21 -5.97 24.17 9.03
N LYS A 22 -5.38 25.22 9.62
CA LYS A 22 -5.06 26.46 8.89
C LYS A 22 -4.08 26.21 7.74
N ASP A 23 -3.04 25.41 8.00
CA ASP A 23 -2.04 25.10 6.99
C ASP A 23 -2.60 24.19 5.89
N ARG A 24 -3.45 23.22 6.25
CA ARG A 24 -4.12 22.36 5.26
C ARG A 24 -5.05 23.13 4.33
N VAL A 25 -5.84 24.08 4.85
CA VAL A 25 -6.68 24.95 4.02
C VAL A 25 -5.82 25.76 3.04
N LEU A 26 -4.70 26.33 3.51
CA LEU A 26 -3.76 27.06 2.65
C LEU A 26 -3.08 26.15 1.63
N TRP A 27 -2.74 24.91 2.03
CA TRP A 27 -2.16 23.92 1.13
C TRP A 27 -3.11 23.58 -0.03
N ILE A 28 -4.36 23.28 0.28
CA ILE A 28 -5.37 22.93 -0.72
C ILE A 28 -5.71 24.14 -1.61
N SER A 29 -5.88 25.33 -1.02
CA SER A 29 -6.24 26.54 -1.80
C SER A 29 -5.15 27.00 -2.75
N ASN A 30 -3.88 26.63 -2.51
CA ASN A 30 -2.74 27.03 -3.33
C ASN A 30 -2.10 25.85 -4.09
N ASP A 31 -2.78 24.69 -4.16
CA ASP A 31 -2.25 23.45 -4.78
C ASP A 31 -0.81 23.10 -4.31
N GLY A 32 -0.51 23.38 -3.04
CA GLY A 32 0.81 23.19 -2.46
C GLY A 32 1.90 24.14 -2.97
N LYS A 33 1.55 25.10 -3.83
CA LYS A 33 2.47 26.11 -4.38
C LYS A 33 2.42 27.40 -3.56
N ASN A 34 3.48 28.20 -3.62
CA ASN A 34 3.58 29.51 -2.95
C ASN A 34 3.20 29.48 -1.46
N ILE A 35 3.59 28.43 -0.75
CA ILE A 35 3.38 28.28 0.70
C ILE A 35 4.61 28.72 1.48
N ASP A 36 4.40 29.24 2.68
CA ASP A 36 5.49 29.50 3.62
C ASP A 36 6.05 28.19 4.19
N GLN A 37 7.03 27.61 3.51
CA GLN A 37 7.69 26.37 3.89
C GLN A 37 8.26 26.40 5.33
N LYS A 38 8.78 27.55 5.77
CA LYS A 38 9.33 27.72 7.12
C LYS A 38 8.24 27.58 8.18
N ARG A 39 7.10 28.21 7.94
CA ARG A 39 5.92 28.13 8.82
C ARG A 39 5.39 26.68 8.88
N PHE A 40 5.21 26.03 7.74
CA PHE A 40 4.72 24.66 7.68
C PHE A 40 5.64 23.71 8.44
N LYS A 41 6.95 23.77 8.21
CA LYS A 41 7.95 22.97 8.94
C LYS A 41 7.95 23.26 10.45
N LYS A 42 7.81 24.53 10.85
CA LYS A 42 7.71 24.91 12.27
C LYS A 42 6.49 24.27 12.94
N ASN A 43 5.33 24.33 12.29
CA ASN A 43 4.09 23.76 12.83
C ASN A 43 4.15 22.23 12.85
N ALA A 44 4.70 21.59 11.80
CA ALA A 44 4.93 20.15 11.74
C ALA A 44 5.85 19.67 12.87
N ARG A 45 6.97 20.38 13.10
CA ARG A 45 7.90 20.10 14.21
C ARG A 45 7.24 20.26 15.59
N ARG A 46 6.29 21.19 15.71
CA ARG A 46 5.49 21.33 16.94
C ARG A 46 4.64 20.08 17.20
N ILE A 47 4.00 19.51 16.15
CA ILE A 47 3.25 18.25 16.27
C ILE A 47 4.19 17.11 16.67
N LEU A 48 5.33 16.97 15.99
CA LEU A 48 6.36 15.97 16.31
C LEU A 48 6.75 16.04 17.79
N ASN A 49 7.13 17.23 18.29
CA ASN A 49 7.53 17.42 19.69
C ASN A 49 6.36 17.13 20.66
N THR A 50 5.13 17.45 20.26
CA THR A 50 3.93 17.14 21.05
C THR A 50 3.74 15.63 21.15
N CYS A 51 3.85 14.89 20.04
CA CYS A 51 3.79 13.42 20.07
C CYS A 51 4.85 12.81 20.99
N ILE A 52 6.10 13.27 20.90
CA ILE A 52 7.20 12.81 21.78
C ILE A 52 6.87 13.09 23.26
N SER A 53 6.38 14.31 23.57
CA SER A 53 6.06 14.71 24.95
C SER A 53 4.87 13.96 25.57
N LEU A 54 3.96 13.46 24.74
CA LEU A 54 2.76 12.71 25.17
C LEU A 54 3.04 11.22 25.38
N GLY A 55 4.08 10.68 24.75
CA GLY A 55 4.55 9.32 24.99
C GLY A 55 4.24 8.32 23.86
N PRO A 56 4.44 7.02 24.12
CA PRO A 56 4.51 5.96 23.11
C PRO A 56 3.33 5.90 22.13
N VAL A 57 2.09 5.97 22.64
CA VAL A 57 0.88 5.91 21.81
C VAL A 57 0.82 7.06 20.80
N TYR A 58 1.21 8.26 21.23
CA TYR A 58 1.19 9.45 20.37
C TYR A 58 2.37 9.46 19.40
N ILE A 59 3.52 8.90 19.77
CA ILE A 59 4.64 8.66 18.85
C ILE A 59 4.17 7.73 17.72
N LYS A 60 3.55 6.59 18.05
CA LYS A 60 2.98 5.66 17.07
C LYS A 60 1.88 6.30 16.23
N PHE A 61 1.03 7.11 16.84
CA PHE A 61 0.01 7.87 16.11
C PHE A 61 0.63 8.85 15.11
N GLY A 62 1.68 9.56 15.49
CA GLY A 62 2.41 10.47 14.60
C GLY A 62 3.13 9.73 13.47
N GLN A 63 3.77 8.58 13.77
CA GLN A 63 4.37 7.71 12.75
C GLN A 63 3.32 7.19 11.77
N TRP A 64 2.18 6.75 12.28
CA TRP A 64 1.08 6.29 11.44
C TRP A 64 0.51 7.42 10.56
N LEU A 65 0.36 8.64 11.10
CA LEU A 65 -0.04 9.81 10.35
C LEU A 65 0.98 10.22 9.27
N SER A 66 2.28 9.99 9.49
CA SER A 66 3.34 10.33 8.52
C SER A 66 3.21 9.58 7.19
N SER A 67 2.48 8.48 7.15
CA SER A 67 2.18 7.72 5.93
C SER A 67 0.87 8.13 5.23
N ARG A 68 0.17 9.16 5.73
CA ARG A 68 -1.18 9.54 5.29
C ARG A 68 -1.16 10.86 4.51
N ALA A 69 -0.69 10.79 3.25
CA ALA A 69 -0.68 11.94 2.33
C ALA A 69 -2.09 12.49 2.00
N ASP A 70 -3.13 11.67 2.20
CA ASP A 70 -4.53 12.08 2.08
C ASP A 70 -5.00 13.02 3.21
N ILE A 71 -4.29 13.01 4.34
CA ILE A 71 -4.63 13.82 5.52
C ILE A 71 -3.70 15.02 5.68
N LEU A 72 -2.39 14.80 5.51
CA LEU A 72 -1.35 15.76 5.86
C LEU A 72 -0.67 16.36 4.63
N PRO A 73 -0.39 17.69 4.65
CA PRO A 73 0.50 18.33 3.68
C PRO A 73 1.91 17.73 3.69
N GLN A 74 2.59 17.73 2.55
CA GLN A 74 3.93 17.15 2.38
C GLN A 74 4.95 17.57 3.46
N PRO A 75 5.09 18.86 3.86
CA PRO A 75 6.02 19.24 4.91
C PRO A 75 5.75 18.60 6.28
N TYR A 76 4.49 18.21 6.55
CA TYR A 76 4.11 17.50 7.77
C TYR A 76 4.50 16.02 7.71
N LEU A 77 4.33 15.38 6.55
CA LEU A 77 4.76 13.99 6.33
C LEU A 77 6.26 13.86 6.56
N GLU A 78 7.06 14.77 5.96
CA GLU A 78 8.52 14.82 6.10
C GLU A 78 8.98 15.02 7.56
N GLU A 79 8.34 15.90 8.31
CA GLU A 79 8.73 16.11 9.72
C GLU A 79 8.29 14.94 10.62
N LEU A 80 7.08 14.42 10.43
CA LEU A 80 6.58 13.30 11.25
C LEU A 80 7.27 11.98 10.92
N SER A 81 7.80 11.78 9.72
CA SER A 81 8.60 10.60 9.38
C SER A 81 9.90 10.51 10.19
N LYS A 82 10.33 11.61 10.82
CA LYS A 82 11.47 11.65 11.74
C LYS A 82 11.15 11.10 13.13
N LEU A 83 9.87 10.81 13.44
CA LEU A 83 9.51 10.13 14.67
C LEU A 83 10.14 8.73 14.69
N GLN A 84 11.16 8.57 15.50
CA GLN A 84 11.81 7.29 15.71
C GLN A 84 11.19 6.57 16.91
N ASP A 85 11.22 5.25 16.87
CA ASP A 85 10.77 4.40 17.99
C ASP A 85 11.72 4.42 19.19
N SER A 86 12.79 5.23 19.15
CA SER A 86 13.77 5.32 20.22
C SER A 86 13.20 6.06 21.43
N VAL A 87 12.59 5.33 22.31
CA VAL A 87 12.22 5.79 23.67
C VAL A 87 13.27 5.28 24.63
N PRO A 88 13.79 6.11 25.56
CA PRO A 88 14.80 5.65 26.53
C PRO A 88 14.34 4.35 27.20
N PRO A 89 15.22 3.33 27.30
CA PRO A 89 14.88 2.07 27.94
C PRO A 89 14.59 2.27 29.43
N VAL A 90 13.67 1.50 29.97
CA VAL A 90 13.48 1.41 31.42
C VAL A 90 14.55 0.48 32.02
N SER A 91 14.84 0.63 33.33
CA SER A 91 15.83 -0.21 33.99
C SER A 91 15.48 -1.70 33.89
N PHE A 92 16.50 -2.53 33.79
CA PHE A 92 16.38 -3.99 33.69
C PHE A 92 15.58 -4.60 34.85
N GLU A 93 15.75 -4.08 36.07
CA GLU A 93 15.03 -4.55 37.25
C GLU A 93 13.49 -4.45 37.13
N LYS A 94 12.99 -3.52 36.30
CA LYS A 94 11.55 -3.41 35.99
C LYS A 94 11.10 -4.39 34.93
N VAL A 95 11.98 -4.81 34.03
CA VAL A 95 11.69 -5.71 32.91
C VAL A 95 11.86 -7.17 33.30
N LYS A 96 12.82 -7.47 34.18
CA LYS A 96 13.09 -8.82 34.67
C LYS A 96 11.83 -9.58 35.09
N PRO A 97 10.89 -9.02 35.88
CA PRO A 97 9.64 -9.70 36.25
C PRO A 97 8.77 -10.08 35.05
N VAL A 98 8.75 -9.28 33.98
CA VAL A 98 7.98 -9.61 32.76
C VAL A 98 8.59 -10.82 32.07
N ILE A 99 9.92 -10.88 31.99
CA ILE A 99 10.62 -12.03 31.39
C ILE A 99 10.36 -13.30 32.22
N GLU A 100 10.58 -13.21 33.53
CA GLU A 100 10.48 -14.39 34.42
C GLU A 100 9.06 -14.92 34.57
N GLN A 101 8.06 -14.04 34.50
CA GLN A 101 6.65 -14.42 34.53
C GLN A 101 6.25 -15.23 33.28
N ASP A 102 6.79 -14.88 32.12
CA ASP A 102 6.38 -15.45 30.84
C ASP A 102 7.17 -16.73 30.49
N ILE A 103 8.48 -16.75 30.69
CA ILE A 103 9.36 -17.83 30.25
C ILE A 103 10.14 -18.53 31.39
N GLY A 104 9.97 -18.07 32.64
CA GLY A 104 10.69 -18.62 33.79
C GLY A 104 11.99 -17.88 34.07
N LYS A 105 12.77 -18.37 35.08
CA LYS A 105 13.99 -17.69 35.53
C LYS A 105 14.99 -17.51 34.41
N ILE A 106 15.56 -16.32 34.30
CA ILE A 106 16.48 -15.94 33.22
C ILE A 106 17.70 -16.85 33.22
N GLU A 107 18.24 -17.15 34.39
CA GLU A 107 19.44 -17.97 34.59
C GLU A 107 19.25 -19.46 34.17
N GLU A 108 17.99 -19.93 34.11
CA GLU A 108 17.63 -21.26 33.65
C GLU A 108 17.38 -21.32 32.12
N LYS A 109 17.14 -20.16 31.51
CA LYS A 109 16.72 -20.03 30.11
C LYS A 109 17.82 -19.56 29.19
N PHE A 110 18.74 -18.73 29.68
CA PHE A 110 19.84 -18.17 28.91
C PHE A 110 21.18 -18.41 29.62
N ASP A 111 22.21 -18.71 28.86
CA ASP A 111 23.58 -18.81 29.37
C ASP A 111 24.04 -17.45 29.95
N SER A 112 23.63 -16.37 29.29
CA SER A 112 23.78 -14.99 29.77
C SER A 112 22.76 -14.07 29.10
N LEU A 113 22.35 -13.01 29.81
CA LEU A 113 21.53 -11.93 29.25
C LEU A 113 22.14 -10.59 29.66
N ASP A 114 22.43 -9.73 28.67
CA ASP A 114 22.95 -8.39 28.93
C ASP A 114 21.85 -7.55 29.59
N ARG A 115 22.15 -6.97 30.74
CA ARG A 115 21.22 -6.12 31.48
C ARG A 115 21.05 -4.73 30.86
N ASN A 116 21.97 -4.34 29.96
CA ASN A 116 21.87 -3.11 29.21
C ASN A 116 21.06 -3.35 27.93
N ALA A 117 19.95 -2.64 27.77
CA ALA A 117 19.17 -2.74 26.57
C ALA A 117 19.97 -2.29 25.35
N LEU A 118 19.98 -3.09 24.29
CA LEU A 118 20.57 -2.74 23.01
C LEU A 118 19.85 -1.54 22.37
N SER A 119 18.54 -1.50 22.52
CA SER A 119 17.68 -0.38 22.08
C SER A 119 16.38 -0.35 22.88
N GLY A 120 15.83 0.87 23.04
CA GLY A 120 14.47 1.05 23.52
C GLY A 120 13.54 1.36 22.34
N ALA A 121 12.44 0.62 22.22
CA ALA A 121 11.34 0.91 21.32
C ALA A 121 10.16 1.57 22.05
N SER A 122 9.19 2.08 21.35
CA SER A 122 8.01 2.72 21.93
C SER A 122 7.24 1.79 22.88
N LEU A 123 7.01 0.55 22.45
CA LEU A 123 6.22 -0.44 23.20
C LEU A 123 7.05 -1.51 23.91
N GLY A 124 8.35 -1.61 23.60
CA GLY A 124 9.24 -2.64 24.14
C GLY A 124 10.68 -2.17 24.28
N GLN A 125 11.56 -3.10 24.56
CA GLN A 125 13.01 -2.92 24.51
C GLN A 125 13.71 -4.23 24.19
N VAL A 126 14.91 -4.12 23.67
CA VAL A 126 15.65 -5.23 23.05
C VAL A 126 16.93 -5.49 23.85
N TYR A 127 17.18 -6.75 24.14
CA TYR A 127 18.37 -7.22 24.83
C TYR A 127 19.15 -8.21 23.98
N LYS A 128 20.47 -8.29 24.21
CA LYS A 128 21.30 -9.40 23.73
C LYS A 128 21.35 -10.49 24.78
N ALA A 129 21.29 -11.72 24.34
CA ALA A 129 21.50 -12.88 25.22
C ALA A 129 22.33 -13.94 24.50
N ILE A 130 22.85 -14.90 25.25
CA ILE A 130 23.46 -16.13 24.75
C ILE A 130 22.58 -17.29 25.18
N LYS A 131 22.29 -18.18 24.26
CA LYS A 131 21.50 -19.37 24.48
C LYS A 131 22.18 -20.57 23.77
N ASN A 132 22.55 -21.58 24.53
CA ASN A 132 23.29 -22.74 24.02
C ASN A 132 24.53 -22.34 23.18
N GLY A 133 25.26 -21.33 23.64
CA GLY A 133 26.43 -20.77 22.96
C GLY A 133 26.12 -19.89 21.74
N GLN A 134 24.86 -19.71 21.35
CA GLN A 134 24.45 -18.87 20.23
C GLN A 134 23.94 -17.50 20.71
N GLN A 135 24.29 -16.46 19.97
CA GLN A 135 23.77 -15.12 20.25
C GLN A 135 22.31 -15.00 19.80
N VAL A 136 21.46 -14.46 20.66
CA VAL A 136 20.05 -14.21 20.40
C VAL A 136 19.65 -12.80 20.79
N ILE A 137 18.59 -12.31 20.20
CA ILE A 137 17.91 -11.06 20.54
C ILE A 137 16.64 -11.39 21.31
N VAL A 138 16.43 -10.72 22.44
CA VAL A 138 15.23 -10.84 23.26
C VAL A 138 14.52 -9.50 23.26
N LYS A 139 13.41 -9.40 22.54
CA LYS A 139 12.52 -8.24 22.50
C LYS A 139 11.45 -8.42 23.58
N VAL A 140 11.34 -7.49 24.50
CA VAL A 140 10.46 -7.60 25.68
C VAL A 140 9.56 -6.37 25.73
N LYS A 141 8.27 -6.56 25.98
CA LYS A 141 7.34 -5.44 26.23
C LYS A 141 7.75 -4.64 27.47
N ARG A 142 7.46 -3.35 27.41
CA ARG A 142 7.64 -2.49 28.60
C ARG A 142 6.65 -2.87 29.69
N PRO A 143 7.08 -2.90 30.96
CA PRO A 143 6.18 -3.14 32.07
C PRO A 143 5.02 -2.15 32.07
N GLY A 144 3.79 -2.66 32.16
CA GLY A 144 2.56 -1.85 32.22
C GLY A 144 2.18 -1.13 30.92
N ILE A 145 2.84 -1.43 29.81
CA ILE A 145 2.57 -0.76 28.51
C ILE A 145 1.12 -1.00 28.02
N GLU A 146 0.57 -2.19 28.21
CA GLU A 146 -0.79 -2.51 27.81
C GLU A 146 -1.81 -1.58 28.49
N LYS A 147 -1.68 -1.40 29.80
CA LYS A 147 -2.54 -0.48 30.56
C LYS A 147 -2.39 0.96 30.11
N MET A 148 -1.15 1.41 29.86
CA MET A 148 -0.88 2.76 29.36
C MET A 148 -1.50 2.99 27.99
N VAL A 149 -1.35 2.03 27.08
CA VAL A 149 -1.94 2.08 25.72
C VAL A 149 -3.45 2.17 25.80
N GLU A 150 -4.09 1.29 26.59
CA GLU A 150 -5.55 1.31 26.74
C GLU A 150 -6.06 2.63 27.33
N GLU A 151 -5.36 3.19 28.30
CA GLU A 151 -5.71 4.50 28.89
C GLU A 151 -5.58 5.63 27.86
N ASP A 152 -4.47 5.69 27.12
CA ASP A 152 -4.24 6.72 26.09
C ASP A 152 -5.15 6.57 24.87
N LEU A 153 -5.48 5.33 24.44
CA LEU A 153 -6.48 5.09 23.41
C LEU A 153 -7.87 5.57 23.84
N LYS A 154 -8.28 5.31 25.09
CA LYS A 154 -9.54 5.85 25.65
C LYS A 154 -9.52 7.38 25.67
N VAL A 155 -8.39 8.00 25.98
CA VAL A 155 -8.21 9.46 25.93
C VAL A 155 -8.37 9.97 24.50
N LEU A 156 -7.70 9.37 23.53
CA LEU A 156 -7.80 9.73 22.12
C LEU A 156 -9.25 9.61 21.61
N MET A 157 -9.92 8.50 21.89
CA MET A 157 -11.31 8.28 21.47
C MET A 157 -12.28 9.30 22.07
N LYS A 158 -12.02 9.82 23.28
CA LYS A 158 -12.81 10.90 23.89
C LYS A 158 -12.52 12.27 23.28
N ILE A 159 -11.28 12.54 22.89
CA ILE A 159 -10.86 13.82 22.31
C ILE A 159 -11.34 13.97 20.86
N ILE A 160 -11.37 12.88 20.09
CA ILE A 160 -11.70 12.90 18.66
C ILE A 160 -13.02 13.58 18.34
N PRO A 161 -14.16 13.26 18.97
CA PRO A 161 -15.44 13.92 18.65
C PRO A 161 -15.38 15.44 18.85
N PHE A 162 -14.56 15.87 19.81
CA PHE A 162 -14.33 17.30 20.08
C PHE A 162 -13.39 17.91 19.05
N ALA A 163 -12.30 17.21 18.71
CA ALA A 163 -11.35 17.63 17.70
C ALA A 163 -11.98 17.72 16.30
N MET A 164 -12.95 16.85 15.99
CA MET A 164 -13.69 16.87 14.72
C MET A 164 -14.40 18.21 14.45
N LYS A 165 -14.76 18.97 15.48
CA LYS A 165 -15.33 20.33 15.31
C LYS A 165 -14.34 21.30 14.68
N PHE A 166 -13.06 21.06 14.87
CA PHE A 166 -11.94 21.89 14.37
C PHE A 166 -11.27 21.33 13.13
N VAL A 167 -11.70 20.18 12.62
CA VAL A 167 -11.17 19.54 11.41
C VAL A 167 -12.04 19.93 10.21
N ASP A 168 -11.40 19.94 9.04
CA ASP A 168 -12.06 20.12 7.75
C ASP A 168 -13.28 19.19 7.61
N PRO A 169 -14.48 19.73 7.25
CA PRO A 169 -15.69 18.91 7.07
C PRO A 169 -15.49 17.71 6.14
N ASN A 170 -14.66 17.83 5.11
CA ASN A 170 -14.38 16.77 4.14
C ASN A 170 -13.60 15.58 4.76
N LEU A 171 -12.85 15.81 5.85
CA LEU A 171 -12.13 14.76 6.57
C LEU A 171 -12.94 14.10 7.68
N ARG A 172 -14.03 14.72 8.14
CA ARG A 172 -14.80 14.21 9.30
C ARG A 172 -15.30 12.80 9.11
N PHE A 173 -15.77 12.47 7.90
CA PHE A 173 -16.25 11.13 7.58
C PHE A 173 -15.15 10.06 7.58
N SER A 174 -13.91 10.47 7.38
CA SER A 174 -12.76 9.56 7.33
C SER A 174 -12.11 9.32 8.69
N ILE A 175 -12.24 10.25 9.65
CA ILE A 175 -11.49 10.20 10.93
C ILE A 175 -11.86 8.97 11.77
N ILE A 176 -13.14 8.62 11.91
CA ILE A 176 -13.57 7.49 12.75
C ILE A 176 -13.04 6.16 12.19
N PRO A 177 -13.22 5.83 10.90
CA PRO A 177 -12.58 4.65 10.31
C PRO A 177 -11.06 4.62 10.46
N ILE A 178 -10.43 5.78 10.28
CA ILE A 178 -9.00 5.97 10.42
C ILE A 178 -8.53 5.64 11.84
N MET A 179 -9.24 6.13 12.85
CA MET A 179 -8.89 5.87 14.25
C MET A 179 -9.12 4.42 14.65
N LYS A 180 -10.18 3.77 14.14
CA LYS A 180 -10.38 2.33 14.35
C LYS A 180 -9.20 1.54 13.80
N GLN A 181 -8.74 1.87 12.60
CA GLN A 181 -7.59 1.22 11.98
C GLN A 181 -6.29 1.44 12.79
N PHE A 182 -6.09 2.64 13.34
CA PHE A 182 -4.96 2.90 14.24
C PHE A 182 -5.04 2.06 15.53
N VAL A 183 -6.22 1.98 16.16
CA VAL A 183 -6.44 1.17 17.37
C VAL A 183 -6.14 -0.31 17.09
N GLU A 184 -6.63 -0.84 15.97
CA GLU A 184 -6.33 -2.21 15.54
C GLU A 184 -4.83 -2.43 15.34
N SER A 185 -4.16 -1.51 14.64
CA SER A 185 -2.73 -1.58 14.36
C SER A 185 -1.88 -1.57 15.65
N ILE A 186 -2.19 -0.74 16.62
CA ILE A 186 -1.41 -0.70 17.88
C ILE A 186 -1.62 -1.95 18.73
N HIS A 187 -2.84 -2.53 18.74
CA HIS A 187 -3.09 -3.81 19.39
C HIS A 187 -2.35 -4.97 18.71
N GLU A 188 -2.25 -4.96 17.39
CA GLU A 188 -1.47 -5.96 16.65
C GLU A 188 0.02 -5.85 16.99
N GLU A 189 0.55 -4.63 17.07
CA GLU A 189 1.96 -4.39 17.41
C GLU A 189 2.30 -4.74 18.86
N MET A 190 1.31 -4.73 19.76
CA MET A 190 1.48 -5.19 21.14
C MET A 190 1.51 -6.71 21.29
N ASP A 191 1.21 -7.48 20.26
CA ASP A 191 1.19 -8.94 20.35
C ASP A 191 2.38 -9.55 19.60
N TYR A 192 3.45 -9.85 20.32
CA TYR A 192 4.65 -10.43 19.71
C TYR A 192 4.44 -11.85 19.15
N SER A 193 3.37 -12.57 19.52
CA SER A 193 3.04 -13.82 18.85
C SER A 193 2.63 -13.59 17.40
N LYS A 194 1.96 -12.46 17.09
CA LYS A 194 1.66 -12.07 15.71
C LYS A 194 2.91 -11.69 14.94
N GLU A 195 3.83 -10.95 15.57
CA GLU A 195 5.12 -10.62 14.94
C GLU A 195 5.93 -11.89 14.63
N SER A 196 5.95 -12.87 15.55
CA SER A 196 6.55 -14.18 15.36
C SER A 196 5.93 -14.93 14.17
N GLU A 197 4.61 -14.98 14.08
CA GLU A 197 3.90 -15.61 12.96
C GLU A 197 4.20 -14.93 11.62
N ASN A 198 4.18 -13.61 11.61
CA ASN A 198 4.49 -12.81 10.42
C ASN A 198 5.92 -13.10 9.92
N LEU A 199 6.88 -13.07 10.85
CA LEU A 199 8.29 -13.37 10.55
C LEU A 199 8.45 -14.76 9.93
N LYS A 200 7.84 -15.79 10.54
CA LYS A 200 7.89 -17.17 10.03
C LYS A 200 7.30 -17.27 8.62
N ASN A 201 6.16 -16.61 8.38
CA ASN A 201 5.51 -16.62 7.09
C ASN A 201 6.38 -15.93 6.01
N ILE A 202 6.95 -14.76 6.32
CA ILE A 202 7.84 -14.05 5.38
C ILE A 202 9.14 -14.84 5.19
N LYS A 203 9.73 -15.40 6.25
CA LYS A 203 10.91 -16.25 6.16
C LYS A 203 10.68 -17.43 5.22
N LYS A 204 9.54 -18.12 5.36
CA LYS A 204 9.17 -19.24 4.47
C LYS A 204 9.06 -18.79 3.00
N ASN A 205 8.45 -17.63 2.75
CA ASN A 205 8.28 -17.08 1.42
C ASN A 205 9.62 -16.65 0.80
N MET A 206 10.53 -16.14 1.62
CA MET A 206 11.84 -15.63 1.17
C MET A 206 12.96 -16.67 1.19
N MET A 207 12.72 -17.90 1.65
CA MET A 207 13.72 -18.96 1.71
C MET A 207 14.38 -19.31 0.35
N PRO A 208 13.69 -19.18 -0.81
CA PRO A 208 14.32 -19.42 -2.12
C PRO A 208 15.30 -18.31 -2.57
N TYR A 209 15.35 -17.17 -1.88
CA TYR A 209 16.12 -15.99 -2.29
C TYR A 209 17.41 -15.89 -1.46
N GLU A 210 18.56 -16.02 -2.12
CA GLU A 210 19.88 -16.04 -1.45
C GLU A 210 20.35 -14.65 -0.99
N ASN A 211 19.78 -13.58 -1.57
CA ASN A 211 20.17 -12.21 -1.28
C ASN A 211 19.52 -11.61 -0.02
N VAL A 212 18.72 -12.39 0.72
CA VAL A 212 18.05 -11.97 1.95
C VAL A 212 18.04 -13.08 3.00
N VAL A 213 18.29 -12.71 4.25
CA VAL A 213 18.19 -13.60 5.40
C VAL A 213 17.26 -13.00 6.45
N ILE A 214 16.46 -13.86 7.04
CA ILE A 214 15.50 -13.51 8.10
C ILE A 214 15.81 -14.36 9.32
N PRO A 215 15.95 -13.77 10.52
CA PRO A 215 16.26 -14.48 11.74
C PRO A 215 15.29 -15.64 12.02
N SER A 216 15.79 -16.69 12.68
CA SER A 216 14.94 -17.77 13.20
C SER A 216 14.34 -17.37 14.54
N ILE A 217 13.11 -17.80 14.80
CA ILE A 217 12.44 -17.61 16.10
C ILE A 217 12.74 -18.80 17.02
N HIS A 218 12.94 -18.53 18.29
CA HIS A 218 12.97 -19.52 19.37
C HIS A 218 11.60 -19.57 20.03
N ASP A 219 10.74 -20.48 19.57
CA ASP A 219 9.33 -20.56 19.99
C ASP A 219 9.16 -20.78 21.48
N ASP A 220 9.95 -21.68 22.08
CA ASP A 220 9.93 -21.98 23.52
C ASP A 220 10.31 -20.80 24.41
N TYR A 221 10.83 -19.72 23.80
CA TYR A 221 11.29 -18.49 24.45
C TYR A 221 10.56 -17.25 23.90
N SER A 222 9.43 -17.48 23.25
CA SER A 222 8.61 -16.44 22.65
C SER A 222 7.16 -16.58 23.10
N THR A 223 6.56 -15.45 23.49
CA THR A 223 5.18 -15.35 24.00
C THR A 223 4.53 -14.10 23.38
N LYS A 224 3.33 -13.76 23.80
CA LYS A 224 2.73 -12.47 23.43
C LYS A 224 3.51 -11.25 23.95
N ASN A 225 4.37 -11.40 24.99
CA ASN A 225 5.11 -10.31 25.61
C ASN A 225 6.61 -10.35 25.33
N ILE A 226 7.12 -11.47 24.83
CA ILE A 226 8.55 -11.71 24.58
C ILE A 226 8.70 -12.31 23.18
N LEU A 227 9.64 -11.78 22.41
CA LEU A 227 10.04 -12.36 21.12
C LEU A 227 11.54 -12.64 21.17
N THR A 228 11.93 -13.92 21.12
CA THR A 228 13.32 -14.34 21.09
C THR A 228 13.67 -14.85 19.70
N MET A 229 14.69 -14.24 19.10
CA MET A 229 15.13 -14.55 17.74
C MET A 229 16.64 -14.64 17.62
N GLU A 230 17.11 -15.28 16.61
CA GLU A 230 18.52 -15.35 16.21
C GLU A 230 19.12 -13.94 16.07
N TYR A 231 20.33 -13.73 16.59
CA TYR A 231 21.09 -12.51 16.29
C TYR A 231 21.97 -12.74 15.06
N ILE A 232 21.71 -12.00 14.02
CA ILE A 232 22.54 -12.02 12.81
C ILE A 232 23.33 -10.72 12.77
N PRO A 233 24.66 -10.74 12.88
CA PRO A 233 25.46 -9.51 12.83
C PRO A 233 25.41 -8.90 11.41
N GLY A 234 25.34 -7.58 11.35
CA GLY A 234 25.31 -6.86 10.09
C GLY A 234 25.50 -5.35 10.26
N ILE A 235 25.82 -4.70 9.17
CA ILE A 235 26.01 -3.24 9.08
C ILE A 235 24.66 -2.63 8.73
N LYS A 236 24.22 -1.60 9.45
CA LYS A 236 22.99 -0.87 9.09
C LYS A 236 23.07 -0.32 7.68
N VAL A 237 21.98 -0.46 6.91
CA VAL A 237 21.91 0.01 5.51
C VAL A 237 22.21 1.51 5.37
N THR A 238 22.03 2.30 6.44
CA THR A 238 22.34 3.74 6.47
C THR A 238 23.78 4.08 6.82
N ASN A 239 24.57 3.13 7.28
CA ASN A 239 25.97 3.37 7.66
C ASN A 239 26.88 3.24 6.44
N ILE A 240 26.82 4.25 5.56
CA ILE A 240 27.54 4.28 4.27
C ILE A 240 29.04 4.08 4.47
N GLU A 241 29.66 4.73 5.48
CA GLU A 241 31.09 4.60 5.74
C GLU A 241 31.51 3.15 6.05
N ALA A 242 30.71 2.45 6.86
CA ALA A 242 30.99 1.07 7.21
C ALA A 242 30.76 0.13 5.99
N LEU A 243 29.76 0.39 5.18
CA LEU A 243 29.49 -0.35 3.94
C LEU A 243 30.64 -0.17 2.95
N ASP A 244 31.09 1.08 2.74
CA ASP A 244 32.21 1.40 1.83
C ASP A 244 33.52 0.77 2.32
N LYS A 245 33.82 0.81 3.63
CA LYS A 245 34.99 0.14 4.24
C LYS A 245 35.00 -1.38 4.03
N LYS A 246 33.83 -1.99 3.93
CA LYS A 246 33.67 -3.44 3.67
C LYS A 246 33.63 -3.77 2.17
N GLY A 247 33.67 -2.77 1.30
CA GLY A 247 33.63 -2.97 -0.14
C GLY A 247 32.26 -3.38 -0.66
N ILE A 248 31.17 -3.07 0.08
CA ILE A 248 29.80 -3.38 -0.34
C ILE A 248 29.42 -2.47 -1.51
N ASP A 249 29.03 -3.06 -2.64
CA ASP A 249 28.50 -2.33 -3.78
C ASP A 249 27.12 -1.74 -3.45
N ARG A 250 27.10 -0.43 -3.24
CA ARG A 250 25.87 0.29 -2.87
C ARG A 250 24.82 0.30 -3.97
N GLN A 251 25.22 0.25 -5.25
CA GLN A 251 24.28 0.18 -6.36
C GLN A 251 23.57 -1.16 -6.37
N LYS A 252 24.32 -2.27 -6.25
CA LYS A 252 23.76 -3.61 -6.11
C LYS A 252 22.88 -3.71 -4.87
N LEU A 253 23.33 -3.18 -3.73
CA LEU A 253 22.57 -3.17 -2.48
C LEU A 253 21.19 -2.50 -2.64
N VAL A 254 21.12 -1.32 -3.27
CA VAL A 254 19.86 -0.62 -3.52
C VAL A 254 18.95 -1.43 -4.45
N ILE A 255 19.51 -2.06 -5.48
CA ILE A 255 18.76 -2.95 -6.37
C ILE A 255 18.20 -4.15 -5.59
N ASP A 256 19.02 -4.80 -4.76
CA ASP A 256 18.61 -5.95 -3.96
C ASP A 256 17.51 -5.59 -2.94
N VAL A 257 17.61 -4.44 -2.28
CA VAL A 257 16.53 -3.92 -1.42
C VAL A 257 15.22 -3.83 -2.21
N HIS A 258 15.22 -3.18 -3.37
CA HIS A 258 14.01 -3.07 -4.19
C HIS A 258 13.51 -4.43 -4.65
N LYS A 259 14.40 -5.31 -5.15
CA LYS A 259 14.02 -6.66 -5.56
C LYS A 259 13.33 -7.42 -4.43
N VAL A 260 13.93 -7.48 -3.25
CA VAL A 260 13.40 -8.23 -2.10
C VAL A 260 11.99 -7.74 -1.71
N PHE A 261 11.80 -6.44 -1.55
CA PHE A 261 10.50 -5.89 -1.11
C PHE A 261 9.42 -5.97 -2.20
N PHE A 262 9.77 -5.71 -3.46
CA PHE A 262 8.81 -5.83 -4.56
C PHE A 262 8.50 -7.28 -4.91
N THR A 263 9.42 -8.21 -4.73
CA THR A 263 9.14 -9.64 -4.84
C THR A 263 8.14 -10.09 -3.76
N MET A 264 8.33 -9.67 -2.50
CA MET A 264 7.33 -9.93 -1.45
C MET A 264 5.95 -9.38 -1.84
N LEU A 265 5.88 -8.18 -2.39
CA LEU A 265 4.63 -7.52 -2.78
C LEU A 265 3.95 -8.21 -3.96
N LEU A 266 4.71 -8.51 -5.02
CA LEU A 266 4.14 -8.93 -6.31
C LEU A 266 4.01 -10.44 -6.43
N ARG A 267 4.84 -11.23 -5.73
CA ARG A 267 4.81 -12.69 -5.78
C ARG A 267 4.03 -13.32 -4.63
N HIS A 268 4.07 -12.70 -3.43
CA HIS A 268 3.47 -13.25 -2.23
C HIS A 268 2.24 -12.45 -1.78
N SER A 269 1.35 -13.08 -1.00
CA SER A 269 0.17 -12.41 -0.44
C SER A 269 0.48 -11.55 0.79
N ILE A 270 1.68 -11.70 1.34
CA ILE A 270 2.16 -11.05 2.56
C ILE A 270 3.47 -10.36 2.24
N PHE A 271 3.60 -9.09 2.60
CA PHE A 271 4.81 -8.30 2.41
C PHE A 271 5.14 -7.47 3.64
N HIS A 272 6.42 -7.22 3.86
CA HIS A 272 6.89 -6.32 4.91
C HIS A 272 6.54 -4.87 4.56
N ALA A 273 5.72 -4.23 5.40
CA ALA A 273 5.16 -2.91 5.11
C ALA A 273 5.96 -1.74 5.72
N ASP A 274 6.96 -2.02 6.55
CA ASP A 274 7.80 -1.01 7.19
C ASP A 274 9.31 -1.25 6.98
N PRO A 275 9.83 -1.11 5.74
CA PRO A 275 11.25 -1.24 5.43
C PRO A 275 12.07 -0.06 5.97
N HIS A 276 11.81 0.34 7.23
CA HIS A 276 12.59 1.42 7.85
C HIS A 276 14.08 1.05 7.85
N PRO A 277 14.98 1.97 7.49
CA PRO A 277 16.42 1.68 7.42
C PRO A 277 17.01 1.12 8.73
N GLY A 278 16.38 1.40 9.87
CA GLY A 278 16.71 0.81 11.16
C GLY A 278 16.48 -0.70 11.24
N ASN A 279 15.57 -1.24 10.42
CA ASN A 279 15.18 -2.65 10.39
C ASN A 279 15.90 -3.44 9.30
N ILE A 280 16.80 -2.81 8.53
CA ILE A 280 17.56 -3.43 7.46
C ILE A 280 19.05 -3.33 7.78
N SER A 281 19.72 -4.46 7.75
CA SER A 281 21.18 -4.55 7.83
C SER A 281 21.73 -5.38 6.68
N VAL A 282 23.04 -5.37 6.52
CA VAL A 282 23.76 -6.03 5.43
C VAL A 282 24.89 -6.85 6.02
N LYS A 283 25.02 -8.11 5.63
CA LYS A 283 26.18 -8.94 5.96
C LYS A 283 27.41 -8.47 5.18
N ASP A 284 28.59 -8.96 5.56
CA ASP A 284 29.85 -8.66 4.88
C ASP A 284 29.88 -9.14 3.41
N ASP A 285 29.05 -10.11 3.04
CA ASP A 285 28.88 -10.63 1.67
C ASP A 285 27.83 -9.86 0.83
N GLY A 286 27.19 -8.84 1.40
CA GLY A 286 26.14 -8.05 0.75
C GLY A 286 24.73 -8.59 0.96
N THR A 287 24.54 -9.73 1.62
CA THR A 287 23.21 -10.29 1.91
C THR A 287 22.41 -9.38 2.85
N LEU A 288 21.18 -9.10 2.50
CA LEU A 288 20.26 -8.29 3.32
C LEU A 288 19.81 -9.07 4.57
N ILE A 289 19.71 -8.39 5.70
CA ILE A 289 19.13 -8.91 6.92
C ILE A 289 17.91 -8.06 7.25
N LEU A 290 16.74 -8.68 7.38
CA LEU A 290 15.52 -8.00 7.78
C LEU A 290 15.16 -8.38 9.21
N TYR A 291 14.89 -7.34 10.01
CA TYR A 291 14.40 -7.47 11.38
C TYR A 291 12.98 -6.90 11.47
N ASP A 292 12.33 -6.92 12.60
CA ASP A 292 11.05 -6.28 12.90
C ASP A 292 9.93 -6.54 11.87
N PHE A 293 9.06 -7.49 12.19
CA PHE A 293 7.92 -7.87 11.35
C PHE A 293 6.58 -7.48 12.01
N GLY A 294 6.62 -6.46 12.86
CA GLY A 294 5.42 -5.93 13.54
C GLY A 294 4.40 -5.32 12.56
N MET A 295 4.87 -4.82 11.42
CA MET A 295 3.98 -4.26 10.40
C MET A 295 4.10 -4.99 9.08
N ILE A 296 3.06 -5.73 8.72
CA ILE A 296 2.96 -6.42 7.43
C ILE A 296 1.73 -5.96 6.65
N GLY A 297 1.86 -5.94 5.33
CA GLY A 297 0.75 -5.78 4.41
C GLY A 297 0.25 -7.13 3.91
N ARG A 298 -1.06 -7.24 3.70
CA ARG A 298 -1.69 -8.40 3.09
C ARG A 298 -2.48 -7.96 1.88
N LEU A 299 -2.22 -8.58 0.74
CA LEU A 299 -2.98 -8.37 -0.49
C LEU A 299 -3.64 -9.68 -0.88
N ASN A 300 -4.92 -9.62 -1.22
CA ASN A 300 -5.56 -10.75 -1.87
C ASN A 300 -4.98 -10.94 -3.28
N ASN A 301 -5.15 -12.14 -3.83
CA ASN A 301 -4.57 -12.50 -5.12
C ASN A 301 -5.03 -11.56 -6.24
N GLU A 302 -6.29 -11.14 -6.24
CA GLU A 302 -6.86 -10.24 -7.25
C GLU A 302 -6.18 -8.87 -7.24
N THR A 303 -6.06 -8.22 -6.07
CA THR A 303 -5.37 -6.94 -5.93
C THR A 303 -3.90 -7.04 -6.32
N ARG A 304 -3.23 -8.12 -5.92
CA ARG A 304 -1.84 -8.39 -6.27
C ARG A 304 -1.65 -8.49 -7.78
N LEU A 305 -2.49 -9.25 -8.47
CA LEU A 305 -2.43 -9.39 -9.93
C LEU A 305 -2.76 -8.08 -10.66
N ARG A 306 -3.68 -7.26 -10.12
CA ARG A 306 -3.93 -5.91 -10.64
C ARG A 306 -2.71 -5.01 -10.50
N LEU A 307 -1.95 -5.10 -9.39
CA LEU A 307 -0.68 -4.39 -9.24
C LEU A 307 0.36 -4.88 -10.24
N VAL A 308 0.46 -6.17 -10.47
CA VAL A 308 1.36 -6.73 -11.51
C VAL A 308 0.99 -6.18 -12.88
N ARG A 309 -0.30 -6.12 -13.24
CA ARG A 309 -0.76 -5.52 -14.52
C ARG A 309 -0.43 -4.02 -14.60
N LEU A 310 -0.61 -3.28 -13.52
CA LEU A 310 -0.21 -1.87 -13.46
C LEU A 310 1.27 -1.71 -13.78
N TYR A 311 2.11 -2.50 -13.12
CA TYR A 311 3.56 -2.42 -13.33
C TYR A 311 4.00 -2.92 -14.70
N LEU A 312 3.35 -3.95 -15.23
CA LEU A 312 3.61 -4.42 -16.59
C LEU A 312 3.28 -3.33 -17.62
N ALA A 313 2.13 -2.66 -17.49
CA ALA A 313 1.75 -1.56 -18.37
C ALA A 313 2.75 -0.38 -18.33
N LEU A 314 3.29 -0.06 -17.15
CA LEU A 314 4.36 0.95 -17.00
C LEU A 314 5.65 0.53 -17.69
N VAL A 315 6.05 -0.74 -17.57
CA VAL A 315 7.25 -1.29 -18.22
C VAL A 315 7.09 -1.33 -19.75
N GLU A 316 5.89 -1.63 -20.25
CA GLU A 316 5.53 -1.65 -21.66
C GLU A 316 5.26 -0.26 -22.25
N LYS A 317 5.29 0.78 -21.40
CA LYS A 317 5.04 2.17 -21.78
C LYS A 317 3.64 2.39 -22.38
N ASP A 318 2.64 1.73 -21.80
CA ASP A 318 1.25 1.83 -22.24
C ASP A 318 0.42 2.67 -21.25
N PRO A 319 0.16 3.96 -21.54
CA PRO A 319 -0.61 4.83 -20.64
C PRO A 319 -2.04 4.36 -20.46
N SER A 320 -2.67 3.86 -21.53
CA SER A 320 -4.08 3.45 -21.49
C SER A 320 -4.28 2.22 -20.61
N ARG A 321 -3.43 1.17 -20.75
CA ARG A 321 -3.43 0.02 -19.86
C ARG A 321 -3.07 0.40 -18.41
N THR A 322 -2.17 1.37 -18.23
CA THR A 322 -1.82 1.89 -16.90
C THR A 322 -3.04 2.51 -16.22
N VAL A 323 -3.78 3.39 -16.92
CA VAL A 323 -5.00 4.01 -16.39
C VAL A 323 -6.08 2.97 -16.10
N ASN A 324 -6.27 1.97 -16.96
CA ASN A 324 -7.21 0.87 -16.70
C ASN A 324 -6.86 0.12 -15.40
N ALA A 325 -5.59 -0.23 -15.20
CA ALA A 325 -5.14 -0.91 -14.00
C ALA A 325 -5.29 -0.05 -12.74
N MET A 326 -5.04 1.27 -12.83
CA MET A 326 -5.26 2.21 -11.73
C MET A 326 -6.74 2.32 -11.36
N ASP A 327 -7.63 2.37 -12.34
CA ASP A 327 -9.08 2.41 -12.12
C ASP A 327 -9.57 1.13 -11.44
N GLU A 328 -9.15 -0.04 -11.93
CA GLU A 328 -9.47 -1.34 -11.33
C GLU A 328 -8.94 -1.51 -9.89
N LEU A 329 -7.82 -0.86 -9.56
CA LEU A 329 -7.29 -0.79 -8.20
C LEU A 329 -8.06 0.23 -7.33
N GLY A 330 -8.98 1.01 -7.92
CA GLY A 330 -9.72 2.06 -7.22
C GLY A 330 -8.86 3.29 -6.89
N MET A 331 -7.78 3.50 -7.64
CA MET A 331 -6.87 4.63 -7.44
C MET A 331 -7.36 5.93 -8.08
N LEU A 332 -8.43 5.87 -8.88
CA LEU A 332 -9.01 7.01 -9.57
C LEU A 332 -10.38 7.40 -8.98
N ALA A 333 -10.74 8.67 -9.09
CA ALA A 333 -12.08 9.14 -8.72
C ALA A 333 -13.11 8.65 -9.76
N PRO A 334 -14.38 8.42 -9.40
CA PRO A 334 -15.38 7.90 -10.34
C PRO A 334 -15.63 8.78 -11.57
N ASP A 335 -15.37 10.07 -11.41
CA ASP A 335 -15.61 11.13 -12.39
C ASP A 335 -14.30 11.71 -12.99
N PHE A 336 -13.25 10.89 -13.04
CA PHE A 336 -11.97 11.33 -13.59
C PHE A 336 -12.04 11.56 -15.11
N ASN A 337 -11.30 12.58 -15.60
CA ASN A 337 -11.12 12.78 -17.03
C ASN A 337 -10.02 11.86 -17.55
N ARG A 338 -10.40 10.84 -18.32
CA ARG A 338 -9.49 9.81 -18.82
C ARG A 338 -8.35 10.38 -19.66
N ASP A 339 -8.64 11.27 -20.59
CA ASP A 339 -7.65 11.82 -21.53
C ASP A 339 -6.56 12.61 -20.79
N VAL A 340 -6.96 13.36 -19.76
CA VAL A 340 -6.04 14.12 -18.91
C VAL A 340 -5.14 13.17 -18.12
N ILE A 341 -5.69 12.10 -17.55
CA ILE A 341 -4.90 11.14 -16.77
C ILE A 341 -3.96 10.35 -17.68
N GLU A 342 -4.42 9.88 -18.84
CA GLU A 342 -3.55 9.17 -19.81
C GLU A 342 -2.39 10.04 -20.26
N LYS A 343 -2.63 11.31 -20.58
CA LYS A 343 -1.58 12.26 -20.95
C LYS A 343 -0.60 12.48 -19.79
N GLY A 344 -1.09 12.63 -18.55
CA GLY A 344 -0.24 12.74 -17.37
C GLY A 344 0.62 11.50 -17.11
N ILE A 345 0.06 10.33 -17.30
CA ILE A 345 0.79 9.04 -17.19
C ILE A 345 1.82 8.90 -18.31
N GLU A 346 1.50 9.27 -19.56
CA GLU A 346 2.45 9.28 -20.68
C GLU A 346 3.68 10.13 -20.33
N MET A 347 3.47 11.34 -19.82
CA MET A 347 4.56 12.24 -19.42
C MET A 347 5.37 11.67 -18.25
N SER A 348 4.69 11.05 -17.29
CA SER A 348 5.35 10.37 -16.15
C SER A 348 6.21 9.20 -16.63
N ILE A 349 5.71 8.39 -17.55
CA ILE A 349 6.46 7.29 -18.17
C ILE A 349 7.69 7.83 -18.89
N LYS A 350 7.54 8.87 -19.75
CA LYS A 350 8.69 9.52 -20.43
C LYS A 350 9.77 9.93 -19.42
N SER A 351 9.37 10.56 -18.30
CA SER A 351 10.27 10.97 -17.23
C SER A 351 10.97 9.78 -16.55
N MET A 352 10.27 8.70 -16.25
CA MET A 352 10.84 7.48 -15.65
C MET A 352 11.90 6.81 -16.55
N TYR A 353 11.81 7.02 -17.85
CA TYR A 353 12.81 6.55 -18.84
C TYR A 353 13.91 7.57 -19.12
N GLY A 354 13.96 8.69 -18.37
CA GLY A 354 14.99 9.73 -18.47
C GLY A 354 14.77 10.72 -19.62
N GLN A 355 13.59 10.75 -20.20
CA GLN A 355 13.19 11.77 -21.19
C GLN A 355 12.55 12.94 -20.42
N LYS A 356 12.98 14.17 -20.71
CA LYS A 356 12.31 15.35 -20.15
C LYS A 356 11.02 15.59 -20.93
N PRO A 357 9.86 15.72 -20.24
CA PRO A 357 8.63 16.18 -20.88
C PRO A 357 8.83 17.58 -21.46
N ASP A 358 8.19 17.88 -22.59
CA ASP A 358 8.18 19.22 -23.16
C ASP A 358 7.41 20.18 -22.24
N GLU A 359 7.98 21.36 -21.96
CA GLU A 359 7.36 22.36 -21.09
C GLU A 359 5.99 22.82 -21.64
N MET A 360 5.85 22.95 -22.97
CA MET A 360 4.58 23.29 -23.60
C MET A 360 3.53 22.18 -23.43
N GLU A 361 3.93 20.89 -23.51
CA GLU A 361 3.03 19.76 -23.23
C GLU A 361 2.57 19.77 -21.78
N VAL A 362 3.47 20.05 -20.83
CA VAL A 362 3.15 20.17 -19.39
C VAL A 362 2.15 21.28 -19.15
N GLU A 363 2.38 22.46 -19.71
CA GLU A 363 1.49 23.63 -19.56
C GLU A 363 0.11 23.38 -20.18
N ALA A 364 0.06 22.77 -21.38
CA ALA A 364 -1.18 22.40 -22.04
C ALA A 364 -1.99 21.38 -21.20
N LEU A 365 -1.31 20.36 -20.64
CA LEU A 365 -1.94 19.39 -19.76
C LEU A 365 -2.48 20.02 -18.49
N MET A 366 -1.71 20.91 -17.84
CA MET A 366 -2.15 21.61 -16.64
C MET A 366 -3.36 22.51 -16.91
N THR A 367 -3.36 23.19 -18.05
CA THR A 367 -4.49 24.02 -18.47
C THR A 367 -5.75 23.18 -18.71
N LEU A 368 -5.62 22.04 -19.39
CA LEU A 368 -6.71 21.11 -19.62
C LEU A 368 -7.21 20.50 -18.31
N ALA A 369 -6.31 20.08 -17.42
CA ALA A 369 -6.66 19.55 -16.11
C ALA A 369 -7.43 20.57 -15.26
N ASN A 370 -6.96 21.79 -15.19
CA ASN A 370 -7.64 22.88 -14.44
C ASN A 370 -9.02 23.21 -15.02
N LYS A 371 -9.21 23.08 -16.33
CA LYS A 371 -10.49 23.34 -17.00
C LYS A 371 -11.50 22.22 -16.84
N THR A 372 -11.04 20.96 -16.77
CA THR A 372 -11.91 19.78 -16.86
C THR A 372 -12.05 19.02 -15.54
N MET A 373 -11.15 19.20 -14.59
CA MET A 373 -11.17 18.49 -13.30
C MET A 373 -11.45 19.48 -12.15
N SER A 374 -12.62 19.33 -11.52
CA SER A 374 -12.99 20.13 -10.34
C SER A 374 -12.40 19.59 -9.03
N LYS A 375 -11.84 18.38 -9.04
CA LYS A 375 -11.29 17.67 -7.86
C LYS A 375 -10.04 16.91 -8.23
N PHE A 376 -9.18 16.68 -7.23
CA PHE A 376 -8.01 15.82 -7.38
C PHE A 376 -8.43 14.39 -7.79
N PRO A 377 -7.95 13.87 -8.93
CA PRO A 377 -8.49 12.66 -9.53
C PRO A 377 -8.01 11.36 -8.87
N PHE A 378 -6.95 11.43 -8.05
CA PHE A 378 -6.37 10.24 -7.44
C PHE A 378 -6.95 9.97 -6.06
N LYS A 379 -7.17 8.70 -5.75
CA LYS A 379 -7.58 8.19 -4.45
C LYS A 379 -6.55 7.20 -3.94
N LEU A 380 -6.40 7.11 -2.63
CA LEU A 380 -5.62 6.06 -1.98
C LEU A 380 -6.56 5.00 -1.42
N PRO A 381 -6.70 3.84 -2.08
CA PRO A 381 -7.47 2.73 -1.54
C PRO A 381 -6.83 2.21 -0.24
N LYS A 382 -7.67 1.87 0.74
CA LYS A 382 -7.20 1.40 2.06
C LYS A 382 -6.23 0.22 1.96
N HIS A 383 -6.52 -0.74 1.08
CA HIS A 383 -5.70 -1.93 0.88
C HIS A 383 -4.33 -1.65 0.24
N LEU A 384 -4.13 -0.48 -0.36
CA LEU A 384 -2.85 -0.05 -0.94
C LEU A 384 -2.05 0.91 -0.04
N ALA A 385 -2.61 1.36 1.09
CA ALA A 385 -1.93 2.34 1.96
C ALA A 385 -0.58 1.82 2.47
N LEU A 386 -0.51 0.56 2.91
CA LEU A 386 0.73 -0.06 3.39
C LEU A 386 1.74 -0.29 2.25
N TYR A 387 1.28 -0.62 1.06
CA TYR A 387 2.13 -0.69 -0.13
C TYR A 387 2.79 0.65 -0.45
N LEU A 388 2.02 1.74 -0.46
CA LEU A 388 2.58 3.08 -0.71
C LEU A 388 3.56 3.51 0.38
N ARG A 389 3.28 3.18 1.66
CA ARG A 389 4.23 3.39 2.75
C ARG A 389 5.55 2.67 2.48
N MET A 390 5.48 1.38 2.18
CA MET A 390 6.67 0.57 1.83
C MET A 390 7.47 1.23 0.70
N SER A 391 6.82 1.58 -0.40
CA SER A 391 7.48 2.18 -1.57
C SER A 391 8.17 3.50 -1.24
N THR A 392 7.51 4.39 -0.47
CA THR A 392 8.08 5.67 -0.07
C THR A 392 9.32 5.52 0.82
N ILE A 393 9.30 4.54 1.74
CA ILE A 393 10.46 4.30 2.62
C ILE A 393 11.65 3.74 1.82
N ILE A 394 11.39 2.82 0.90
CA ILE A 394 12.44 2.26 0.02
C ILE A 394 13.05 3.34 -0.87
N GLU A 395 12.24 4.24 -1.41
CA GLU A 395 12.72 5.39 -2.16
C GLU A 395 13.64 6.28 -1.32
N GLY A 396 13.33 6.47 -0.03
CA GLY A 396 14.20 7.17 0.92
C GLY A 396 15.59 6.52 1.09
N ILE A 397 15.65 5.19 1.07
CA ILE A 397 16.93 4.46 1.11
C ILE A 397 17.74 4.75 -0.16
N TYR A 398 17.11 4.67 -1.33
CA TYR A 398 17.74 5.03 -2.61
C TYR A 398 18.36 6.43 -2.59
N HIS A 399 17.61 7.43 -2.16
CA HIS A 399 18.10 8.81 -2.07
C HIS A 399 19.29 8.97 -1.11
N THR A 400 19.31 8.20 -0.01
CA THR A 400 20.40 8.22 0.96
C THR A 400 21.70 7.71 0.35
N HIS A 401 21.65 6.67 -0.48
CA HIS A 401 22.84 6.07 -1.09
C HIS A 401 23.38 6.85 -2.29
N LYS A 402 22.60 7.75 -2.90
CA LYS A 402 22.99 8.60 -4.04
C LYS A 402 23.59 7.80 -5.21
N VAL A 403 22.99 6.68 -5.57
CA VAL A 403 23.42 5.81 -6.67
C VAL A 403 22.59 6.06 -7.94
N ASP A 404 23.09 5.67 -9.11
CA ASP A 404 22.28 5.70 -10.35
C ASP A 404 21.31 4.51 -10.35
N PHE A 405 20.07 4.79 -10.02
CA PHE A 405 19.02 3.78 -9.90
C PHE A 405 17.87 4.09 -10.86
N LYS A 406 17.49 3.10 -11.66
CA LYS A 406 16.36 3.20 -12.59
C LYS A 406 15.31 2.16 -12.20
N PHE A 407 14.32 2.58 -11.42
CA PHE A 407 13.25 1.73 -10.89
C PHE A 407 12.61 0.85 -11.97
N ILE A 408 12.28 1.39 -13.14
CA ILE A 408 11.66 0.65 -14.23
C ILE A 408 12.51 -0.54 -14.72
N LYS A 409 13.85 -0.41 -14.72
CA LYS A 409 14.73 -1.53 -15.10
C LYS A 409 14.68 -2.65 -14.08
N VAL A 410 14.73 -2.31 -12.79
CA VAL A 410 14.64 -3.28 -11.69
C VAL A 410 13.26 -3.94 -11.68
N LEU A 411 12.20 -3.16 -11.87
CA LEU A 411 10.84 -3.67 -11.97
C LEU A 411 10.67 -4.68 -13.10
N ARG A 412 11.22 -4.38 -14.30
CA ARG A 412 11.23 -5.33 -15.42
C ARG A 412 11.92 -6.63 -15.04
N GLN A 413 13.09 -6.55 -14.42
CA GLN A 413 13.81 -7.75 -13.96
C GLN A 413 12.97 -8.59 -12.99
N ILE A 414 12.30 -7.96 -12.02
CA ILE A 414 11.41 -8.69 -11.08
C ILE A 414 10.27 -9.37 -11.84
N LEU A 415 9.61 -8.69 -12.76
CA LEU A 415 8.50 -9.25 -13.52
C LEU A 415 8.93 -10.45 -14.38
N GLU A 416 10.14 -10.41 -14.95
CA GLU A 416 10.72 -11.48 -15.75
C GLU A 416 11.19 -12.65 -14.88
N GLU A 417 12.03 -12.38 -13.86
CA GLU A 417 12.61 -13.40 -12.96
C GLU A 417 11.52 -14.18 -12.20
N GLU A 418 10.47 -13.50 -11.76
CA GLU A 418 9.34 -14.12 -11.03
C GLU A 418 8.25 -14.70 -11.94
N SER A 419 8.44 -14.69 -13.26
CA SER A 419 7.47 -15.18 -14.24
C SER A 419 6.08 -14.50 -14.15
N LEU A 420 6.03 -13.28 -13.59
CA LEU A 420 4.79 -12.53 -13.34
C LEU A 420 4.14 -12.01 -14.62
N ILE A 421 4.91 -11.84 -15.69
CA ILE A 421 4.42 -11.39 -16.99
C ILE A 421 3.35 -12.36 -17.52
N LYS A 422 3.65 -13.66 -17.50
CA LYS A 422 2.71 -14.70 -17.93
C LYS A 422 1.43 -14.70 -17.08
N ASP A 423 1.59 -14.60 -15.76
CA ASP A 423 0.45 -14.57 -14.83
C ASP A 423 -0.44 -13.33 -15.08
N ALA A 424 0.18 -12.17 -15.36
CA ALA A 424 -0.54 -10.94 -15.68
C ALA A 424 -1.39 -11.07 -16.96
N TYR A 425 -0.83 -11.60 -18.04
CA TYR A 425 -1.57 -11.81 -19.30
C TYR A 425 -2.69 -12.83 -19.15
N ILE A 426 -2.46 -13.93 -18.45
CA ILE A 426 -3.51 -14.93 -18.19
C ILE A 426 -4.68 -14.29 -17.44
N GLU A 427 -4.39 -13.47 -16.44
CA GLU A 427 -5.41 -12.79 -15.64
C GLU A 427 -6.15 -11.72 -16.46
N GLU A 428 -5.45 -11.00 -17.32
CA GLU A 428 -6.05 -10.01 -18.24
C GLU A 428 -7.05 -10.67 -19.19
N ILE A 429 -6.69 -11.83 -19.74
CA ILE A 429 -7.59 -12.63 -20.59
C ILE A 429 -8.81 -13.08 -19.79
N LYS A 430 -8.62 -13.64 -18.57
CA LYS A 430 -9.73 -14.06 -17.70
C LYS A 430 -10.64 -12.89 -17.33
N HIS A 431 -10.07 -11.74 -17.00
CA HIS A 431 -10.83 -10.54 -16.66
C HIS A 431 -11.65 -10.03 -17.85
N SER A 432 -11.04 -9.97 -19.04
CA SER A 432 -11.72 -9.57 -20.28
C SER A 432 -12.86 -10.53 -20.62
N PHE A 433 -12.63 -11.84 -20.45
CA PHE A 433 -13.67 -12.86 -20.65
C PHE A 433 -14.82 -12.73 -19.62
N LYS A 434 -14.51 -12.49 -18.35
CA LYS A 434 -15.53 -12.28 -17.31
C LYS A 434 -16.34 -11.01 -17.56
N LYS A 435 -15.69 -9.94 -18.01
CA LYS A 435 -16.37 -8.68 -18.38
C LYS A 435 -17.28 -8.90 -19.59
N PHE A 436 -16.81 -9.63 -20.60
CA PHE A 436 -17.60 -10.02 -21.77
C PHE A 436 -18.82 -10.87 -21.38
N ALA A 437 -18.63 -11.90 -20.54
CA ALA A 437 -19.72 -12.75 -20.06
C ALA A 437 -20.77 -11.94 -19.27
N LYS A 438 -20.33 -11.01 -18.42
CA LYS A 438 -21.25 -10.12 -17.70
C LYS A 438 -22.02 -9.21 -18.65
N THR A 439 -21.35 -8.61 -19.64
CA THR A 439 -22.03 -7.76 -20.65
C THR A 439 -23.04 -8.56 -21.47
N LEU A 440 -22.74 -9.83 -21.80
CA LEU A 440 -23.71 -10.73 -22.44
C LEU A 440 -24.91 -11.01 -21.53
N ASP A 441 -24.69 -11.29 -20.24
CA ASP A 441 -25.75 -11.54 -19.28
C ASP A 441 -26.65 -10.31 -19.10
N ASP A 442 -26.04 -9.13 -18.94
CA ASP A 442 -26.73 -7.84 -18.86
C ASP A 442 -27.54 -7.57 -20.15
N THR A 443 -26.99 -7.92 -21.31
CA THR A 443 -27.69 -7.76 -22.62
C THR A 443 -28.85 -8.75 -22.76
N LEU A 444 -28.69 -9.98 -22.28
CA LEU A 444 -29.73 -11.00 -22.29
C LEU A 444 -30.88 -10.68 -21.31
N THR A 445 -30.59 -10.01 -20.19
CA THR A 445 -31.63 -9.54 -19.25
C THR A 445 -32.43 -8.37 -19.81
N ILE A 446 -31.87 -7.55 -20.70
CA ILE A 446 -32.57 -6.46 -21.40
C ILE A 446 -33.42 -6.98 -22.57
N ALA A 447 -33.05 -8.11 -23.15
CA ALA A 447 -33.78 -8.68 -24.31
C ALA A 447 -35.28 -8.93 -24.05
N PRO A 448 -35.76 -9.40 -22.88
CA PRO A 448 -37.16 -9.51 -22.55
C PRO A 448 -37.90 -8.16 -22.48
N GLU A 449 -37.22 -7.12 -21.96
CA GLU A 449 -37.80 -5.76 -21.88
C GLU A 449 -37.91 -5.12 -23.28
N ILE A 450 -36.89 -5.29 -24.11
CA ILE A 450 -36.96 -4.88 -25.53
C ILE A 450 -38.07 -5.62 -26.25
N LYS A 451 -38.23 -6.93 -26.00
CA LYS A 451 -39.32 -7.72 -26.56
C LYS A 451 -40.68 -7.22 -26.06
N LYS A 452 -40.82 -6.93 -24.79
CA LYS A 452 -42.05 -6.37 -24.23
C LYS A 452 -42.37 -5.00 -24.82
N PHE A 453 -41.39 -4.11 -24.95
CA PHE A 453 -41.53 -2.82 -25.63
C PHE A 453 -41.91 -2.95 -27.12
N MET A 454 -41.32 -3.93 -27.82
CA MET A 454 -41.69 -4.24 -29.22
C MET A 454 -43.09 -4.87 -29.34
N ASP A 455 -43.50 -5.69 -28.39
CA ASP A 455 -44.83 -6.30 -28.36
C ASP A 455 -45.91 -5.27 -27.99
N GLU A 456 -45.64 -4.36 -27.08
CA GLU A 456 -46.53 -3.20 -26.77
C GLU A 456 -46.67 -2.25 -27.95
N ASN A 457 -45.62 -1.98 -28.72
CA ASN A 457 -45.70 -1.20 -29.95
C ASN A 457 -46.32 -1.98 -31.14
N ARG A 458 -46.31 -3.33 -31.14
CA ARG A 458 -46.99 -4.18 -32.14
C ARG A 458 -48.49 -4.19 -31.98
N MET A 459 -49.05 -3.91 -30.83
CA MET A 459 -50.49 -3.76 -30.68
C MET A 459 -51.08 -2.59 -31.46
N MET A 460 -50.25 -1.67 -31.96
CA MET A 460 -50.71 -0.59 -32.87
C MET A 460 -50.61 -0.92 -34.37
N GLN A 461 -50.03 -2.05 -34.78
CA GLN A 461 -49.99 -2.50 -36.18
C GLN A 461 -50.37 -3.99 -36.31
N TYR A 462 -51.65 -4.27 -36.35
CA TYR A 462 -52.19 -5.56 -36.71
C TYR A 462 -52.18 -5.72 -38.21
N ASN A 463 -51.27 -6.50 -38.80
CA ASN A 463 -51.49 -7.53 -39.81
C ASN A 463 -50.20 -8.15 -40.39
N ASN A 464 -50.24 -9.48 -40.47
CA ASN A 464 -49.49 -10.39 -41.37
C ASN A 464 -47.95 -10.45 -41.30
N ASN A 465 -47.39 -11.46 -40.65
CA ASN A 465 -46.51 -12.49 -41.24
C ASN A 465 -45.71 -13.27 -40.20
N LYS A 466 -46.09 -14.51 -39.93
CA LYS A 466 -45.46 -15.43 -38.98
C LYS A 466 -44.07 -15.96 -39.41
N LYS A 467 -43.59 -15.68 -40.63
CA LYS A 467 -42.32 -16.21 -41.19
C LYS A 467 -41.10 -15.26 -41.11
N SER A 468 -41.30 -14.05 -40.64
CA SER A 468 -40.22 -13.02 -40.60
C SER A 468 -39.41 -12.97 -39.28
N ASN A 469 -39.87 -13.64 -38.22
CA ASN A 469 -39.36 -13.36 -36.86
C ASN A 469 -37.99 -13.96 -36.52
N THR A 470 -37.65 -15.14 -37.06
CA THR A 470 -36.35 -15.79 -36.77
C THR A 470 -35.17 -15.09 -37.44
N LEU A 471 -35.37 -14.57 -38.62
CA LEU A 471 -34.34 -13.84 -39.35
C LEU A 471 -34.11 -12.45 -38.71
N LEU A 472 -35.19 -11.80 -38.28
CA LEU A 472 -35.10 -10.49 -37.63
C LEU A 472 -34.40 -10.59 -36.27
N SER A 473 -34.74 -11.60 -35.46
CA SER A 473 -34.09 -11.84 -34.17
C SER A 473 -32.61 -12.22 -34.32
N GLY A 474 -32.28 -13.06 -35.29
CA GLY A 474 -30.91 -13.43 -35.61
C GLY A 474 -30.07 -12.26 -36.15
N SER A 475 -30.70 -11.38 -36.95
CA SER A 475 -30.03 -10.18 -37.46
C SER A 475 -29.77 -9.15 -36.35
N ILE A 476 -30.68 -8.97 -35.40
CA ILE A 476 -30.52 -8.08 -34.26
C ILE A 476 -29.40 -8.61 -33.33
N LEU A 477 -29.42 -9.93 -33.05
CA LEU A 477 -28.39 -10.54 -32.22
C LEU A 477 -27.00 -10.45 -32.87
N SER A 478 -26.93 -10.72 -34.17
CA SER A 478 -25.70 -10.61 -34.94
C SER A 478 -25.19 -9.16 -35.01
N ALA A 479 -26.08 -8.18 -35.20
CA ALA A 479 -25.71 -6.77 -35.18
C ALA A 479 -25.19 -6.35 -33.79
N ALA A 480 -25.80 -6.80 -32.69
CA ALA A 480 -25.34 -6.53 -31.33
C ALA A 480 -23.97 -7.15 -31.07
N VAL A 481 -23.74 -8.39 -31.48
CA VAL A 481 -22.44 -9.07 -31.38
C VAL A 481 -21.39 -8.38 -32.26
N PHE A 482 -21.75 -7.95 -33.46
CA PHE A 482 -20.84 -7.22 -34.35
C PHE A 482 -20.44 -5.86 -33.77
N LEU A 483 -21.39 -5.08 -33.27
CA LEU A 483 -21.13 -3.79 -32.65
C LEU A 483 -20.29 -3.93 -31.37
N GLY A 484 -20.62 -4.93 -30.53
CA GLY A 484 -19.81 -5.24 -29.36
C GLY A 484 -18.37 -5.63 -29.71
N SER A 485 -18.20 -6.38 -30.80
CA SER A 485 -16.91 -6.82 -31.33
C SER A 485 -16.10 -5.69 -31.94
N ALA A 486 -16.75 -4.75 -32.62
CA ALA A 486 -16.12 -3.54 -33.15
C ALA A 486 -15.63 -2.63 -32.01
N PHE A 487 -16.36 -2.59 -30.90
CA PHE A 487 -15.94 -1.89 -29.70
C PHE A 487 -14.74 -2.58 -29.02
N LEU A 488 -14.75 -3.92 -28.98
CA LEU A 488 -13.64 -4.73 -28.47
C LEU A 488 -12.41 -4.68 -29.37
N PHE A 489 -12.57 -4.49 -30.68
CA PHE A 489 -11.48 -4.37 -31.63
C PHE A 489 -10.57 -3.16 -31.33
N GLN A 490 -11.13 -2.07 -30.81
CA GLN A 490 -10.35 -0.91 -30.35
C GLN A 490 -9.49 -1.20 -29.11
N SER A 491 -9.90 -2.17 -28.27
CA SER A 491 -9.20 -2.52 -27.03
C SER A 491 -8.38 -3.81 -27.12
N ASN A 492 -8.76 -4.73 -28.00
CA ASN A 492 -8.06 -6.00 -28.24
C ASN A 492 -8.45 -6.56 -29.61
N GLU A 493 -7.55 -6.42 -30.59
CA GLU A 493 -7.75 -6.80 -31.98
C GLU A 493 -8.19 -8.26 -32.18
N ASN A 494 -7.56 -9.19 -31.45
CA ASN A 494 -7.88 -10.63 -31.55
C ASN A 494 -9.29 -10.97 -31.06
N LEU A 495 -9.74 -10.37 -29.94
CA LEU A 495 -11.09 -10.57 -29.42
C LEU A 495 -12.14 -9.90 -30.29
N GLY A 496 -11.83 -8.76 -30.90
CA GLY A 496 -12.68 -8.10 -31.86
C GLY A 496 -12.91 -8.98 -33.11
N ILE A 497 -11.86 -9.57 -33.66
CA ILE A 497 -11.92 -10.48 -34.81
C ILE A 497 -12.77 -11.72 -34.49
N VAL A 498 -12.54 -12.38 -33.36
CA VAL A 498 -13.31 -13.57 -32.93
C VAL A 498 -14.78 -13.25 -32.79
N GLY A 499 -15.14 -12.12 -32.22
CA GLY A 499 -16.53 -11.70 -32.09
C GLY A 499 -17.18 -11.32 -33.43
N MET A 500 -16.45 -10.70 -34.37
CA MET A 500 -16.93 -10.43 -35.71
C MET A 500 -17.20 -11.73 -36.47
N ILE A 501 -16.34 -12.73 -36.37
CA ILE A 501 -16.56 -14.06 -36.95
C ILE A 501 -17.80 -14.72 -36.34
N ALA A 502 -17.97 -14.65 -35.02
CA ALA A 502 -19.15 -15.19 -34.33
C ALA A 502 -20.44 -14.52 -34.82
N SER A 503 -20.44 -13.21 -35.09
CA SER A 503 -21.60 -12.49 -35.60
C SER A 503 -22.02 -13.00 -36.98
N VAL A 504 -21.07 -13.29 -37.88
CA VAL A 504 -21.31 -13.84 -39.19
C VAL A 504 -21.91 -15.27 -39.12
N VAL A 505 -21.42 -16.08 -38.18
CA VAL A 505 -21.95 -17.43 -37.91
C VAL A 505 -23.40 -17.37 -37.41
N ILE A 506 -23.73 -16.43 -36.52
CA ILE A 506 -25.11 -16.23 -36.01
C ILE A 506 -26.07 -15.87 -37.14
N ILE A 507 -25.68 -14.97 -38.06
CA ILE A 507 -26.49 -14.64 -39.25
C ILE A 507 -26.66 -15.86 -40.15
N GLY A 508 -25.59 -16.61 -40.42
CA GLY A 508 -25.62 -17.82 -41.26
C GLY A 508 -26.56 -18.89 -40.70
N ILE A 509 -26.48 -19.14 -39.38
CA ILE A 509 -27.39 -20.08 -38.69
C ILE A 509 -28.84 -19.59 -38.77
N SER A 510 -29.09 -18.31 -38.52
CA SER A 510 -30.45 -17.72 -38.59
C SER A 510 -31.05 -17.79 -40.01
N ALA A 511 -30.22 -17.67 -41.05
CA ALA A 511 -30.62 -17.82 -42.45
C ALA A 511 -30.93 -19.27 -42.81
N LEU A 512 -30.19 -20.24 -42.25
CA LEU A 512 -30.46 -21.68 -42.46
C LEU A 512 -31.78 -22.14 -41.83
N PHE A 513 -32.13 -21.64 -40.67
CA PHE A 513 -33.41 -21.92 -40.00
C PHE A 513 -34.61 -21.26 -40.69
N ARG A 514 -34.41 -20.33 -41.63
CA ARG A 514 -35.47 -19.77 -42.49
C ARG A 514 -35.92 -20.74 -43.57
N LYS A 515 -35.05 -21.67 -44.00
CA LYS A 515 -35.34 -22.63 -45.11
C LYS A 515 -36.07 -23.90 -44.65
N ARG A 516 -36.26 -24.08 -43.34
CA ARG A 516 -37.13 -25.11 -42.76
C ARG A 516 -38.39 -24.46 -42.18
#